data_61102f8a091092eb4ab30820c74ca758
#
_entry.id   61102f8a091092eb4ab30820c74ca758
#
_cell.length_a   1.000
_cell.length_b   1.000
_cell.length_c   1.000
_cell.angle_alpha   90.00
_cell.angle_beta   90.00
_cell.angle_gamma   90.00
#
_symmetry.space_group_name_H-M   'P 1'
#
loop_
_entity.id
_entity.type
_entity.pdbx_description
1 polymer ?
#
loop_
_entity_poly.entity_id
_entity_poly.type
_entity_poly.pdbx_seq_one_letter_code
_entity_poly.pdbx_strand_id
1 'polypeptide(L)'
;MRPYLLLTPGPLTTSDSVKETMMTDWCTWDEDYNLHIVQELRKELLGIATKTPEEYTTVLLQGSGTYCVEAVIGATIGKNNKLLICSNGAYGDRMGNIAEYYHLDYDMLAFEETEQVSVEYVDDYLGNNSDITHLSLIHISEPTRRSYI
;
A
#
# COMPACT_ATOMS: atom_id res chain seq x y z
N MET A 1 -21.31 -22.31 15.85
CA MET A 1 -20.68 -21.18 16.60
C MET A 1 -19.26 -21.02 16.07
N ARG A 2 -18.85 -19.85 15.63
CA ARG A 2 -17.47 -19.61 15.18
C ARG A 2 -16.58 -19.61 16.41
N PRO A 3 -15.49 -20.40 16.43
CA PRO A 3 -14.63 -20.50 17.60
C PRO A 3 -13.82 -19.20 17.86
N TYR A 4 -13.58 -18.39 16.81
CA TYR A 4 -12.78 -17.18 16.89
C TYR A 4 -13.34 -16.03 16.06
N LEU A 5 -13.19 -14.81 16.56
CA LEU A 5 -13.37 -13.56 15.84
C LEU A 5 -11.98 -12.91 15.70
N LEU A 6 -11.44 -12.89 14.49
CA LEU A 6 -10.15 -12.31 14.22
C LEU A 6 -10.32 -10.83 13.84
N LEU A 7 -9.72 -9.94 14.61
CA LEU A 7 -9.73 -8.49 14.41
C LEU A 7 -8.33 -7.94 14.04
N THR A 8 -7.51 -8.80 13.46
CA THR A 8 -6.15 -8.46 13.02
C THR A 8 -6.19 -7.76 11.65
N PRO A 9 -5.13 -7.02 11.26
CA PRO A 9 -5.02 -6.43 9.93
C PRO A 9 -5.09 -7.46 8.79
N GLY A 10 -4.71 -8.71 9.09
CA GLY A 10 -4.80 -9.88 8.21
C GLY A 10 -4.08 -11.09 8.83
N PRO A 11 -4.72 -12.25 8.79
CA PRO A 11 -6.10 -12.53 8.38
C PRO A 11 -7.14 -11.98 9.37
N LEU A 12 -8.33 -11.62 8.87
CA LEU A 12 -9.46 -11.16 9.68
C LEU A 12 -10.72 -12.01 9.43
N THR A 13 -11.65 -11.97 10.36
CA THR A 13 -12.96 -12.62 10.19
C THR A 13 -13.85 -11.76 9.31
N THR A 14 -14.08 -12.20 8.07
CA THR A 14 -15.03 -11.59 7.14
C THR A 14 -16.48 -12.00 7.45
N SER A 15 -17.46 -11.26 6.91
CA SER A 15 -18.88 -11.60 6.98
C SER A 15 -19.19 -12.93 6.26
N ASP A 16 -20.34 -13.50 6.54
CA ASP A 16 -20.75 -14.74 5.87
C ASP A 16 -21.01 -14.48 4.38
N SER A 17 -21.60 -13.33 4.03
CA SER A 17 -21.80 -12.94 2.62
C SER A 17 -20.49 -12.86 1.82
N VAL A 18 -19.40 -12.36 2.42
CA VAL A 18 -18.08 -12.37 1.77
C VAL A 18 -17.56 -13.79 1.58
N LYS A 19 -17.77 -14.67 2.58
CA LYS A 19 -17.33 -16.07 2.46
C LYS A 19 -18.13 -16.86 1.44
N GLU A 20 -19.42 -16.58 1.31
CA GLU A 20 -20.29 -17.22 0.33
C GLU A 20 -19.83 -16.97 -1.10
N THR A 21 -19.29 -15.77 -1.40
CA THR A 21 -18.75 -15.48 -2.73
C THR A 21 -17.53 -16.35 -3.09
N MET A 22 -16.81 -16.86 -2.09
CA MET A 22 -15.65 -17.74 -2.26
C MET A 22 -16.06 -19.21 -2.56
N MET A 23 -17.35 -19.53 -2.46
CA MET A 23 -17.87 -20.88 -2.76
C MET A 23 -18.18 -21.08 -4.25
N THR A 24 -18.03 -20.01 -5.06
CA THR A 24 -18.24 -20.06 -6.50
C THR A 24 -16.89 -20.18 -7.21
N ASP A 25 -16.75 -21.20 -8.05
CA ASP A 25 -15.60 -21.32 -8.93
C ASP A 25 -15.78 -20.42 -10.15
N TRP A 26 -14.83 -19.53 -10.37
CA TRP A 26 -14.83 -18.59 -11.48
C TRP A 26 -13.76 -18.98 -12.51
N CYS A 27 -14.10 -18.87 -13.76
CA CYS A 27 -13.16 -19.08 -14.86
C CYS A 27 -12.66 -17.72 -15.37
N THR A 28 -11.33 -17.54 -15.37
CA THR A 28 -10.70 -16.29 -15.87
C THR A 28 -10.85 -16.09 -17.38
N TRP A 29 -11.32 -17.09 -18.10
CA TRP A 29 -11.60 -17.03 -19.54
C TRP A 29 -13.02 -16.55 -19.83
N ASP A 30 -13.91 -16.55 -18.83
CA ASP A 30 -15.30 -16.14 -19.00
C ASP A 30 -15.43 -14.61 -18.95
N GLU A 31 -16.25 -14.08 -19.84
CA GLU A 31 -16.57 -12.65 -19.89
C GLU A 31 -17.23 -12.18 -18.59
N ASP A 32 -18.09 -12.99 -18.00
CA ASP A 32 -18.78 -12.68 -16.73
C ASP A 32 -17.79 -12.35 -15.62
N TYR A 33 -16.73 -13.16 -15.46
CA TYR A 33 -15.69 -12.88 -14.47
C TYR A 33 -14.89 -11.62 -14.80
N ASN A 34 -14.40 -11.53 -16.04
CA ASN A 34 -13.51 -10.44 -16.42
C ASN A 34 -14.22 -9.09 -16.52
N LEU A 35 -15.41 -9.05 -17.13
CA LEU A 35 -16.12 -7.79 -17.38
C LEU A 35 -16.97 -7.37 -16.19
N HIS A 36 -17.71 -8.31 -15.58
CA HIS A 36 -18.69 -7.99 -14.54
C HIS A 36 -18.14 -8.06 -13.12
N ILE A 37 -16.98 -8.66 -12.92
CA ILE A 37 -16.32 -8.68 -11.59
C ILE A 37 -15.02 -7.87 -11.62
N VAL A 38 -14.05 -8.30 -12.42
CA VAL A 38 -12.70 -7.70 -12.37
C VAL A 38 -12.72 -6.24 -12.84
N GLN A 39 -13.37 -5.92 -13.95
CA GLN A 39 -13.40 -4.54 -14.46
C GLN A 39 -14.24 -3.62 -13.57
N GLU A 40 -15.38 -4.09 -13.04
CA GLU A 40 -16.17 -3.29 -12.12
C GLU A 40 -15.41 -3.03 -10.81
N LEU A 41 -14.77 -4.06 -10.23
CA LEU A 41 -13.94 -3.89 -9.04
C LEU A 41 -12.82 -2.86 -9.26
N ARG A 42 -12.17 -2.88 -10.42
CA ARG A 42 -11.13 -1.90 -10.76
C ARG A 42 -11.66 -0.48 -10.79
N LYS A 43 -12.86 -0.26 -11.32
CA LYS A 43 -13.52 1.06 -11.32
C LYS A 43 -13.91 1.52 -9.92
N GLU A 44 -14.51 0.63 -9.12
CA GLU A 44 -14.92 0.93 -7.76
C GLU A 44 -13.72 1.33 -6.90
N LEU A 45 -12.60 0.62 -7.02
CA LEU A 45 -11.36 0.97 -6.30
C LEU A 45 -10.82 2.35 -6.70
N LEU A 46 -10.92 2.75 -7.97
CA LEU A 46 -10.54 4.10 -8.37
C LEU A 46 -11.44 5.16 -7.72
N GLY A 47 -12.74 4.92 -7.63
CA GLY A 47 -13.68 5.82 -6.96
C GLY A 47 -13.39 6.01 -5.47
N ILE A 48 -12.74 5.04 -4.82
CA ILE A 48 -12.29 5.15 -3.42
C ILE A 48 -10.95 5.92 -3.35
N ALA A 49 -10.04 5.68 -4.28
CA ALA A 49 -8.66 6.15 -4.22
C ALA A 49 -8.48 7.59 -4.71
N THR A 50 -9.29 8.05 -5.67
CA THR A 50 -9.08 9.36 -6.31
C THR A 50 -10.39 10.06 -6.65
N LYS A 51 -10.33 11.40 -6.79
CA LYS A 51 -11.44 12.24 -7.28
C LYS A 51 -11.44 12.41 -8.81
N THR A 52 -10.35 11.99 -9.47
CA THR A 52 -10.15 12.07 -10.93
C THR A 52 -9.86 10.66 -11.47
N PRO A 53 -10.81 9.70 -11.38
CA PRO A 53 -10.59 8.29 -11.73
C PRO A 53 -10.19 8.09 -13.20
N GLU A 54 -10.50 9.02 -14.07
CA GLU A 54 -10.14 9.00 -15.51
C GLU A 54 -8.63 9.13 -15.77
N GLU A 55 -7.88 9.68 -14.81
CA GLU A 55 -6.43 9.84 -14.92
C GLU A 55 -5.64 8.64 -14.41
N TYR A 56 -6.31 7.66 -13.82
CA TYR A 56 -5.68 6.56 -13.11
C TYR A 56 -6.18 5.20 -13.59
N THR A 57 -5.46 4.18 -13.21
CA THR A 57 -5.88 2.78 -13.40
C THR A 57 -5.55 1.96 -12.16
N THR A 58 -6.34 0.90 -11.93
CA THR A 58 -6.09 -0.05 -10.85
C THR A 58 -5.37 -1.27 -11.41
N VAL A 59 -4.28 -1.67 -10.77
CA VAL A 59 -3.56 -2.92 -11.02
C VAL A 59 -3.81 -3.85 -9.84
N LEU A 60 -4.46 -4.98 -10.09
CA LEU A 60 -4.72 -6.01 -9.09
C LEU A 60 -3.53 -6.98 -9.07
N LEU A 61 -2.87 -7.13 -7.92
CA LEU A 61 -1.74 -8.03 -7.73
C LEU A 61 -2.14 -9.19 -6.80
N GLN A 62 -1.82 -10.41 -7.20
CA GLN A 62 -1.98 -11.58 -6.34
C GLN A 62 -0.83 -11.62 -5.34
N GLY A 63 -1.15 -11.38 -4.08
CA GLY A 63 -0.13 -11.40 -3.03
C GLY A 63 -0.58 -10.69 -1.77
N SER A 64 0.35 -10.56 -0.82
CA SER A 64 0.14 -9.80 0.41
C SER A 64 0.29 -8.30 0.18
N GLY A 65 -0.13 -7.48 1.18
CA GLY A 65 0.17 -6.05 1.18
C GLY A 65 1.66 -5.74 1.07
N THR A 66 2.52 -6.59 1.65
CA THR A 66 3.99 -6.47 1.50
C THR A 66 4.42 -6.62 0.04
N TYR A 67 3.82 -7.56 -0.70
CA TYR A 67 4.10 -7.72 -2.12
C TYR A 67 3.68 -6.49 -2.94
N CYS A 68 2.54 -5.88 -2.59
CA CYS A 68 2.13 -4.61 -3.24
C CYS A 68 3.12 -3.48 -2.95
N VAL A 69 3.62 -3.34 -1.73
CA VAL A 69 4.64 -2.34 -1.37
C VAL A 69 5.93 -2.58 -2.16
N GLU A 70 6.38 -3.82 -2.23
CA GLU A 70 7.56 -4.21 -3.02
C GLU A 70 7.37 -3.88 -4.51
N ALA A 71 6.19 -4.23 -5.07
CA ALA A 71 5.88 -3.95 -6.47
C ALA A 71 5.86 -2.43 -6.76
N VAL A 72 5.31 -1.61 -5.85
CA VAL A 72 5.31 -0.15 -6.01
C VAL A 72 6.73 0.41 -5.96
N ILE A 73 7.51 0.04 -4.95
CA ILE A 73 8.90 0.51 -4.80
C ILE A 73 9.71 0.12 -6.05
N GLY A 74 9.66 -1.15 -6.45
CA GLY A 74 10.41 -1.64 -7.61
C GLY A 74 9.96 -1.06 -8.95
N ALA A 75 8.70 -0.64 -9.08
CA ALA A 75 8.18 -0.06 -10.32
C ALA A 75 8.39 1.46 -10.43
N THR A 76 8.43 2.18 -9.30
CA THR A 76 8.45 3.65 -9.31
C THR A 76 9.83 4.24 -9.06
N ILE A 77 10.69 3.55 -8.32
CA ILE A 77 12.03 4.05 -7.98
C ILE A 77 13.03 3.54 -9.02
N GLY A 78 13.41 4.41 -9.94
CA GLY A 78 14.42 4.12 -10.97
C GLY A 78 15.83 4.53 -10.55
N LYS A 79 16.81 4.28 -11.42
CA LYS A 79 18.24 4.54 -11.15
C LYS A 79 18.60 6.00 -10.84
N ASN A 80 17.77 6.94 -11.26
CA ASN A 80 17.97 8.37 -11.05
C ASN A 80 17.03 8.94 -9.98
N ASN A 81 16.37 8.07 -9.24
CA ASN A 81 15.43 8.46 -8.20
C ASN A 81 16.02 8.11 -6.84
N LYS A 82 15.71 8.92 -5.84
CA LYS A 82 16.06 8.68 -4.46
C LYS A 82 14.80 8.65 -3.60
N LEU A 83 14.69 7.62 -2.76
CA LEU A 83 13.55 7.38 -1.88
C LEU A 83 13.87 7.83 -0.47
N LEU A 84 13.04 8.69 0.12
CA LEU A 84 13.04 8.94 1.55
C LEU A 84 12.01 8.03 2.23
N ILE A 85 12.44 7.27 3.22
CA ILE A 85 11.59 6.39 4.04
C ILE A 85 11.49 6.96 5.44
N CYS A 86 10.30 7.32 5.89
CA CYS A 86 10.04 7.66 7.28
C CYS A 86 9.53 6.40 8.00
N SER A 87 10.39 5.79 8.81
CA SER A 87 10.08 4.57 9.55
C SER A 87 9.78 4.88 11.02
N ASN A 88 8.67 4.37 11.51
CA ASN A 88 8.34 4.31 12.93
C ASN A 88 7.98 2.87 13.36
N GLY A 89 8.66 1.89 12.81
CA GLY A 89 8.49 0.47 13.15
C GLY A 89 8.64 -0.48 11.97
N ALA A 90 8.28 -1.74 12.21
CA ALA A 90 8.58 -2.88 11.35
C ALA A 90 8.16 -2.73 9.86
N TYR A 91 7.12 -1.96 9.56
CA TYR A 91 6.69 -1.76 8.17
C TYR A 91 7.60 -0.79 7.41
N GLY A 92 8.04 0.29 8.06
CA GLY A 92 9.03 1.21 7.50
C GLY A 92 10.39 0.54 7.30
N ASP A 93 10.84 -0.22 8.30
CA ASP A 93 12.09 -0.98 8.23
C ASP A 93 12.07 -1.99 7.08
N ARG A 94 10.91 -2.61 6.84
CA ARG A 94 10.73 -3.53 5.69
C ARG A 94 10.86 -2.81 4.36
N MET A 95 10.37 -1.57 4.23
CA MET A 95 10.59 -0.77 3.01
C MET A 95 12.07 -0.50 2.79
N GLY A 96 12.83 -0.21 3.85
CA GLY A 96 14.29 -0.10 3.80
C GLY A 96 14.96 -1.37 3.29
N ASN A 97 14.58 -2.53 3.83
CA ASN A 97 15.09 -3.82 3.38
C ASN A 97 14.78 -4.12 1.89
N ILE A 98 13.60 -3.71 1.42
CA ILE A 98 13.25 -3.82 0.00
C ILE A 98 14.14 -2.91 -0.85
N ALA A 99 14.33 -1.66 -0.44
CA ALA A 99 15.18 -0.70 -1.15
C ALA A 99 16.63 -1.19 -1.22
N GLU A 100 17.16 -1.73 -0.12
CA GLU A 100 18.49 -2.32 -0.05
C GLU A 100 18.63 -3.54 -0.98
N TYR A 101 17.64 -4.45 -0.97
CA TYR A 101 17.64 -5.63 -1.83
C TYR A 101 17.68 -5.29 -3.32
N TYR A 102 16.95 -4.25 -3.74
CA TYR A 102 16.95 -3.75 -5.12
C TYR A 102 18.09 -2.79 -5.44
N HIS A 103 18.98 -2.51 -4.50
CA HIS A 103 20.08 -1.57 -4.64
C HIS A 103 19.64 -0.17 -5.08
N LEU A 104 18.53 0.28 -4.50
CA LEU A 104 17.97 1.61 -4.74
C LEU A 104 18.70 2.64 -3.89
N ASP A 105 18.78 3.88 -4.40
CA ASP A 105 19.24 5.02 -3.60
C ASP A 105 18.12 5.44 -2.64
N TYR A 106 18.42 5.42 -1.33
CA TYR A 106 17.43 5.79 -0.33
C TYR A 106 18.06 6.36 0.95
N ASP A 107 17.30 7.23 1.61
CA ASP A 107 17.56 7.67 2.97
C ASP A 107 16.44 7.15 3.90
N MET A 108 16.78 6.93 5.18
CA MET A 108 15.81 6.52 6.18
C MET A 108 15.84 7.47 7.38
N LEU A 109 14.67 8.03 7.71
CA LEU A 109 14.43 8.72 8.97
C LEU A 109 13.71 7.76 9.92
N ALA A 110 14.39 7.35 10.97
CA ALA A 110 13.86 6.44 11.98
C ALA A 110 13.26 7.22 13.15
N PHE A 111 12.05 6.86 13.54
CA PHE A 111 11.31 7.35 14.68
C PHE A 111 10.94 6.17 15.58
N GLU A 112 10.69 6.43 16.86
CA GLU A 112 10.19 5.40 17.77
C GLU A 112 8.77 4.93 17.36
N GLU A 113 8.41 3.68 17.69
CA GLU A 113 7.11 3.10 17.30
C GLU A 113 5.90 3.90 17.80
N THR A 114 6.06 4.58 18.92
CA THR A 114 5.01 5.41 19.55
C THR A 114 5.14 6.89 19.23
N GLU A 115 6.15 7.26 18.46
CA GLU A 115 6.42 8.64 18.09
C GLU A 115 5.69 8.99 16.78
N GLN A 116 5.07 10.15 16.76
CA GLN A 116 4.49 10.67 15.54
C GLN A 116 5.62 11.23 14.65
N VAL A 117 5.60 10.87 13.37
CA VAL A 117 6.52 11.45 12.39
C VAL A 117 6.34 12.96 12.33
N SER A 118 7.38 13.72 12.67
CA SER A 118 7.33 15.18 12.64
C SER A 118 7.33 15.70 11.21
N VAL A 119 6.26 16.42 10.87
CA VAL A 119 6.12 17.06 9.55
C VAL A 119 7.22 18.10 9.35
N GLU A 120 7.52 18.91 10.36
CA GLU A 120 8.55 19.94 10.31
C GLU A 120 9.93 19.34 10.05
N TYR A 121 10.24 18.23 10.70
CA TYR A 121 11.52 17.55 10.51
C TYR A 121 11.65 16.96 9.10
N VAL A 122 10.60 16.38 8.59
CA VAL A 122 10.58 15.82 7.22
C VAL A 122 10.68 16.95 6.18
N ASP A 123 9.98 18.07 6.38
CA ASP A 123 10.02 19.24 5.50
C ASP A 123 11.41 19.86 5.46
N ASP A 124 12.04 20.06 6.61
CA ASP A 124 13.42 20.54 6.73
C ASP A 124 14.40 19.57 6.04
N TYR A 125 14.21 18.27 6.21
CA TYR A 125 15.05 17.26 5.58
C TYR A 125 14.94 17.31 4.06
N LEU A 126 13.71 17.37 3.52
CA LEU A 126 13.46 17.49 2.08
C LEU A 126 14.02 18.82 1.51
N GLY A 127 13.88 19.91 2.28
CA GLY A 127 14.43 21.21 1.89
C GLY A 127 15.96 21.22 1.74
N ASN A 128 16.67 20.40 2.51
CA ASN A 128 18.13 20.27 2.48
C ASN A 128 18.64 19.15 1.54
N ASN A 129 17.77 18.28 1.05
CA ASN A 129 18.10 17.12 0.21
C ASN A 129 17.22 17.11 -1.06
N SER A 130 17.52 18.03 -1.99
CA SER A 130 16.72 18.25 -3.21
C SER A 130 16.83 17.12 -4.25
N ASP A 131 17.69 16.13 -4.03
CA ASP A 131 17.85 14.91 -4.81
C ASP A 131 16.79 13.85 -4.50
N ILE A 132 16.06 14.00 -3.38
CA ILE A 132 14.95 13.11 -3.02
C ILE A 132 13.79 13.35 -3.97
N THR A 133 13.35 12.27 -4.63
CA THR A 133 12.27 12.30 -5.62
C THR A 133 10.98 11.65 -5.13
N HIS A 134 11.09 10.76 -4.14
CA HIS A 134 9.97 9.98 -3.62
C HIS A 134 10.02 9.96 -2.09
N LEU A 135 8.83 10.06 -1.49
CA LEU A 135 8.64 9.95 -0.04
C LEU A 135 7.71 8.77 0.25
N SER A 136 8.13 7.92 1.19
CA SER A 136 7.31 6.84 1.70
C SER A 136 7.18 6.91 3.21
N LEU A 137 5.93 6.82 3.68
CA LEU A 137 5.61 6.63 5.08
C LEU A 137 4.31 5.83 5.19
N ILE A 138 4.16 5.07 6.28
CA ILE A 138 3.04 4.13 6.43
C ILE A 138 1.67 4.81 6.36
N HIS A 139 1.55 6.07 6.78
CA HIS A 139 0.28 6.79 6.84
C HIS A 139 -0.25 7.25 5.48
N ILE A 140 0.56 7.27 4.44
CA ILE A 140 0.14 7.65 3.08
C ILE A 140 -0.28 6.45 2.22
N SER A 141 -0.08 5.22 2.70
CA SER A 141 -0.46 4.00 1.97
C SER A 141 -1.97 3.69 2.05
N GLU A 142 -2.70 4.35 2.95
CA GLU A 142 -4.13 4.13 3.17
C GLU A 142 -4.89 5.47 3.20
N PRO A 143 -5.28 6.03 2.05
CA PRO A 143 -5.93 7.35 1.98
C PRO A 143 -7.30 7.36 2.66
N THR A 144 -7.89 6.20 2.93
CA THR A 144 -9.17 6.07 3.64
C THR A 144 -9.03 5.97 5.15
N ARG A 145 -7.82 5.83 5.66
CA ARG A 145 -7.57 5.74 7.10
C ARG A 145 -7.66 7.13 7.72
N ARG A 146 -8.73 7.40 8.44
CA ARG A 146 -8.79 8.56 9.34
C ARG A 146 -7.95 8.23 10.57
N SER A 147 -6.79 8.86 10.68
CA SER A 147 -6.05 8.91 11.94
C SER A 147 -6.84 9.83 12.87
N TYR A 148 -7.66 9.24 13.76
CA TYR A 148 -8.13 9.93 14.94
C TYR A 148 -7.11 9.66 16.03
N ILE A 149 -6.34 10.64 16.36
CA ILE A 149 -5.67 10.78 17.65
C ILE A 149 -6.22 12.05 18.29
#